data_85f5b363d4e42952eccd701f3256b5cd
#
_entry.id   85f5b363d4e42952eccd701f3256b5cd
#
_cell.length_a   1.000
_cell.length_b   1.000
_cell.length_c   1.000
_cell.angle_alpha   90.00
_cell.angle_beta   90.00
_cell.angle_gamma   90.00
#
_symmetry.space_group_name_H-M   'P 1'
#
loop_
_entity.id
_entity.type
_entity.pdbx_description
1 polymer ?
#
loop_
_entity_poly.entity_id
_entity_poly.type
_entity_poly.pdbx_seq_one_letter_code
_entity_poly.pdbx_strand_id
1 'polypeptide(L)'
;MYVKLKHLCRWTKTLASGEVRTYIYVRGTKEPLPGKEGSPEFMAAYYEAMKRRVKKAADQTTIHALIANYKASSQYTSLSGKTRRDYARYIKLIEDEFGTMPRAALDDPKVRGEFQRFRDSFSDNPRKADMVWTMLKRMFSVAVDQGELSVNPCRGGGRLYVSDRADKVWTEEHLARLFAKCSNKVRQVVIMALWTGQRQGNCLAMSKTAYTHQTGKIEVIKQSKSGKRMLIPAGEPLKRMLRTEIDWNSDATTILTNTYGDPWTEDGFRSSFATACKGAGIGAEFGEDNDLHFHDLRGTAITRMALVGCTVPEIASVTGHSEKTVHDMLSRHYLGGRAQLAEQAIAKLDALRLTQPSQTQK
;
A
#
# COMPACT_ATOMS: atom_id res chain seq x y z
N MET A 1 55.42 30.03 -15.33
CA MET A 1 54.07 30.49 -14.96
C MET A 1 53.56 29.58 -13.85
N TYR A 2 53.41 30.04 -12.58
CA TYR A 2 52.91 29.20 -11.48
C TYR A 2 51.39 29.22 -11.51
N VAL A 3 50.78 28.08 -11.83
CA VAL A 3 49.32 27.94 -11.74
C VAL A 3 48.95 27.62 -10.30
N LYS A 4 48.28 28.54 -9.65
CA LYS A 4 47.78 28.29 -8.26
C LYS A 4 46.58 27.36 -8.32
N LEU A 5 46.76 26.11 -7.87
CA LEU A 5 45.70 25.10 -7.80
C LEU A 5 44.68 25.47 -6.72
N LYS A 6 43.38 25.47 -7.10
CA LYS A 6 42.28 25.83 -6.20
C LYS A 6 41.80 24.62 -5.39
N HIS A 7 41.21 24.88 -4.22
CA HIS A 7 40.55 23.87 -3.39
C HIS A 7 41.47 22.77 -2.83
N LEU A 8 42.76 22.99 -2.69
CA LEU A 8 43.66 22.09 -1.98
C LEU A 8 43.58 22.30 -0.48
N CYS A 9 43.55 21.19 0.28
CA CYS A 9 43.71 21.13 1.70
C CYS A 9 44.97 20.30 1.99
N ARG A 10 45.82 20.78 2.93
CA ARG A 10 47.02 20.07 3.37
C ARG A 10 46.80 19.66 4.83
N TRP A 11 47.12 18.41 5.13
CA TRP A 11 47.09 17.86 6.48
C TRP A 11 48.40 17.14 6.77
N THR A 12 49.00 17.46 7.88
CA THR A 12 50.30 16.93 8.27
C THR A 12 50.13 15.93 9.43
N LYS A 13 50.71 14.74 9.29
CA LYS A 13 50.71 13.70 10.33
C LYS A 13 52.14 13.30 10.65
N THR A 14 52.50 13.29 11.91
CA THR A 14 53.73 12.70 12.42
C THR A 14 53.51 11.19 12.59
N LEU A 15 54.29 10.38 11.91
CA LEU A 15 54.26 8.91 12.00
C LEU A 15 54.97 8.45 13.31
N ALA A 16 54.73 7.20 13.73
CA ALA A 16 55.39 6.60 14.88
C ALA A 16 56.92 6.57 14.77
N SER A 17 57.45 6.64 13.57
CA SER A 17 58.88 6.77 13.28
C SER A 17 59.47 8.16 13.48
N GLY A 18 58.66 9.16 13.82
CA GLY A 18 59.07 10.57 13.91
C GLY A 18 59.07 11.31 12.56
N GLU A 19 58.80 10.62 11.43
CA GLU A 19 58.71 11.23 10.12
C GLU A 19 57.41 12.04 9.97
N VAL A 20 57.52 13.27 9.49
CA VAL A 20 56.38 14.15 9.21
C VAL A 20 55.90 14.00 7.77
N ARG A 21 54.74 13.43 7.54
CA ARG A 21 54.12 13.31 6.22
C ARG A 21 53.01 14.32 5.99
N THR A 22 53.07 15.02 4.91
CA THR A 22 52.00 15.94 4.45
C THR A 22 51.14 15.28 3.37
N TYR A 23 49.87 15.17 3.65
CA TYR A 23 48.85 14.68 2.73
C TYR A 23 48.12 15.87 2.11
N ILE A 24 47.93 15.86 0.79
CA ILE A 24 47.23 16.90 0.03
C ILE A 24 45.94 16.31 -0.50
N TYR A 25 44.82 17.00 -0.26
CA TYR A 25 43.50 16.58 -0.69
C TYR A 25 42.83 17.70 -1.48
N VAL A 26 41.91 17.36 -2.39
CA VAL A 26 40.93 18.32 -2.87
C VAL A 26 39.83 18.48 -1.82
N ARG A 27 39.48 19.70 -1.45
CA ARG A 27 38.45 20.00 -0.43
C ARG A 27 37.13 19.30 -0.75
N GLY A 28 36.66 18.43 0.12
CA GLY A 28 35.44 17.63 -0.03
C GLY A 28 35.67 16.23 -0.59
N THR A 29 36.93 15.81 -0.83
CA THR A 29 37.30 14.42 -1.10
C THR A 29 38.00 13.82 0.14
N LYS A 30 37.96 12.48 0.27
CA LYS A 30 38.62 11.75 1.37
C LYS A 30 39.95 11.10 0.94
N GLU A 31 40.25 11.09 -0.34
CA GLU A 31 41.44 10.43 -0.89
C GLU A 31 42.58 11.44 -1.05
N PRO A 32 43.78 11.16 -0.52
CA PRO A 32 44.93 12.01 -0.71
C PRO A 32 45.39 11.95 -2.17
N LEU A 33 45.86 13.08 -2.70
CA LEU A 33 46.42 13.15 -4.03
C LEU A 33 47.82 12.47 -4.03
N PRO A 34 48.10 11.55 -4.97
CA PRO A 34 49.35 10.82 -5.04
C PRO A 34 50.49 11.69 -5.62
N GLY A 35 51.72 11.31 -5.33
CA GLY A 35 52.88 11.94 -5.90
C GLY A 35 53.21 13.32 -5.32
N LYS A 36 54.24 13.96 -5.92
CA LYS A 36 54.68 15.32 -5.55
C LYS A 36 53.77 16.36 -6.22
N GLU A 37 53.41 17.41 -5.48
CA GLU A 37 52.58 18.51 -5.99
C GLU A 37 53.16 19.05 -7.31
N GLY A 38 52.32 19.03 -8.36
CA GLY A 38 52.71 19.44 -9.72
C GLY A 38 53.23 18.29 -10.60
N SER A 39 53.41 17.07 -10.09
CA SER A 39 53.74 15.91 -10.93
C SER A 39 52.58 15.53 -11.86
N PRO A 40 52.86 14.88 -13.01
CA PRO A 40 51.80 14.41 -13.91
C PRO A 40 50.75 13.55 -13.20
N GLU A 41 51.17 12.67 -12.33
CA GLU A 41 50.32 11.81 -11.53
C GLU A 41 49.42 12.63 -10.56
N PHE A 42 50.01 13.56 -9.85
CA PHE A 42 49.28 14.48 -8.95
C PHE A 42 48.27 15.30 -9.74
N MET A 43 48.62 15.86 -10.89
CA MET A 43 47.74 16.66 -11.72
C MET A 43 46.57 15.85 -12.27
N ALA A 44 46.82 14.62 -12.74
CA ALA A 44 45.77 13.73 -13.20
C ALA A 44 44.75 13.42 -12.08
N ALA A 45 45.24 13.03 -10.90
CA ALA A 45 44.38 12.79 -9.73
C ALA A 45 43.64 14.05 -9.26
N TYR A 46 44.29 15.23 -9.34
CA TYR A 46 43.67 16.49 -9.03
C TYR A 46 42.49 16.81 -9.98
N TYR A 47 42.66 16.65 -11.27
CA TYR A 47 41.62 16.88 -12.25
C TYR A 47 40.45 15.92 -12.09
N GLU A 48 40.70 14.66 -11.81
CA GLU A 48 39.65 13.69 -11.54
C GLU A 48 38.91 14.00 -10.22
N ALA A 49 39.61 14.38 -9.16
CA ALA A 49 38.99 14.80 -7.90
C ALA A 49 38.16 16.09 -8.08
N MET A 50 38.62 17.04 -8.92
CA MET A 50 37.87 18.24 -9.26
C MET A 50 36.61 17.92 -10.07
N LYS A 51 36.67 17.01 -11.04
CA LYS A 51 35.48 16.55 -11.79
C LYS A 51 34.44 15.94 -10.83
N ARG A 52 34.88 15.03 -9.90
CA ARG A 52 33.99 14.42 -8.89
C ARG A 52 33.38 15.48 -7.98
N ARG A 53 34.16 16.51 -7.58
CA ARG A 53 33.67 17.62 -6.76
C ARG A 53 32.62 18.47 -7.49
N VAL A 54 32.85 18.82 -8.76
CA VAL A 54 31.90 19.56 -9.59
C VAL A 54 30.61 18.75 -9.76
N LYS A 55 30.73 17.46 -10.08
CA LYS A 55 29.59 16.55 -10.21
C LYS A 55 28.79 16.50 -8.88
N LYS A 56 29.48 16.32 -7.73
CA LYS A 56 28.82 16.28 -6.41
C LYS A 56 28.13 17.61 -6.06
N ALA A 57 28.73 18.74 -6.42
CA ALA A 57 28.10 20.05 -6.21
C ALA A 57 26.87 20.23 -7.12
N ALA A 58 26.95 19.81 -8.38
CA ALA A 58 25.81 19.80 -9.30
C ALA A 58 24.70 18.87 -8.78
N ASP A 59 25.04 17.67 -8.29
CA ASP A 59 24.08 16.73 -7.71
C ASP A 59 23.34 17.33 -6.49
N GLN A 60 24.02 18.16 -5.68
CA GLN A 60 23.39 18.84 -4.52
C GLN A 60 22.43 19.97 -4.89
N THR A 61 22.52 20.49 -6.11
CA THR A 61 21.66 21.57 -6.61
C THR A 61 20.55 21.08 -7.56
N THR A 62 20.40 19.76 -7.69
CA THR A 62 19.43 19.13 -8.60
C THR A 62 18.35 18.37 -7.84
N ILE A 63 17.35 17.87 -8.58
CA ILE A 63 16.29 17.01 -8.04
C ILE A 63 16.88 15.70 -7.45
N HIS A 64 18.04 15.22 -7.91
CA HIS A 64 18.74 14.09 -7.26
C HIS A 64 18.96 14.31 -5.77
N ALA A 65 19.35 15.54 -5.36
CA ALA A 65 19.51 15.85 -3.93
C ALA A 65 18.19 15.76 -3.16
N LEU A 66 17.10 16.29 -3.73
CA LEU A 66 15.78 16.22 -3.10
C LEU A 66 15.29 14.77 -2.96
N ILE A 67 15.55 13.92 -3.97
CA ILE A 67 15.25 12.49 -3.90
C ILE A 67 16.06 11.80 -2.79
N ALA A 68 17.35 12.10 -2.68
CA ALA A 68 18.22 11.55 -1.65
C ALA A 68 17.76 11.97 -0.24
N ASN A 69 17.42 13.26 -0.06
CA ASN A 69 16.90 13.81 1.20
C ASN A 69 15.55 13.19 1.57
N TYR A 70 14.65 13.00 0.60
CA TYR A 70 13.39 12.29 0.83
C TYR A 70 13.64 10.85 1.28
N LYS A 71 14.52 10.09 0.60
CA LYS A 71 14.86 8.70 0.96
C LYS A 71 15.49 8.60 2.35
N ALA A 72 16.18 9.64 2.82
CA ALA A 72 16.76 9.74 4.17
C ALA A 72 15.77 10.22 5.23
N SER A 73 14.65 10.82 4.85
CA SER A 73 13.67 11.40 5.77
C SER A 73 12.96 10.33 6.61
N SER A 74 12.49 10.73 7.81
CA SER A 74 11.66 9.88 8.68
C SER A 74 10.35 9.46 7.99
N GLN A 75 9.80 10.31 7.12
CA GLN A 75 8.60 10.02 6.34
C GLN A 75 8.79 8.85 5.37
N TYR A 76 10.00 8.60 4.87
CA TYR A 76 10.29 7.45 4.01
C TYR A 76 10.81 6.25 4.80
N THR A 77 11.72 6.45 5.76
CA THR A 77 12.37 5.37 6.50
C THR A 77 11.42 4.63 7.44
N SER A 78 10.36 5.30 7.92
CA SER A 78 9.30 4.68 8.74
C SER A 78 8.30 3.84 7.94
N LEU A 79 8.36 3.86 6.61
CA LEU A 79 7.48 3.04 5.77
C LEU A 79 7.85 1.55 5.85
N SER A 80 6.85 0.69 5.68
CA SER A 80 7.08 -0.76 5.57
C SER A 80 7.99 -1.10 4.39
N GLY A 81 8.75 -2.20 4.49
CA GLY A 81 9.63 -2.65 3.41
C GLY A 81 8.91 -2.84 2.06
N LYS A 82 7.65 -3.33 2.08
CA LYS A 82 6.80 -3.47 0.88
C LYS A 82 6.52 -2.09 0.26
N THR A 83 6.07 -1.13 1.07
CA THR A 83 5.78 0.23 0.60
C THR A 83 7.02 0.93 0.06
N ARG A 84 8.18 0.77 0.71
CA ARG A 84 9.45 1.34 0.23
C ARG A 84 9.85 0.79 -1.13
N ARG A 85 9.70 -0.54 -1.35
CA ARG A 85 9.96 -1.15 -2.67
C ARG A 85 9.03 -0.61 -3.75
N ASP A 86 7.76 -0.46 -3.43
CA ASP A 86 6.77 0.08 -4.37
C ASP A 86 7.09 1.55 -4.71
N TYR A 87 7.40 2.37 -3.72
CA TYR A 87 7.76 3.77 -3.94
C TYR A 87 9.07 3.93 -4.72
N ALA A 88 10.07 3.08 -4.45
CA ALA A 88 11.35 3.12 -5.14
C ALA A 88 11.20 3.00 -6.66
N ARG A 89 10.23 2.19 -7.15
CA ARG A 89 9.96 2.07 -8.59
C ARG A 89 9.49 3.39 -9.21
N TYR A 90 8.58 4.09 -8.54
CA TYR A 90 8.07 5.39 -9.05
C TYR A 90 9.09 6.50 -8.88
N ILE A 91 9.84 6.50 -7.78
CA ILE A 91 10.95 7.44 -7.57
C ILE A 91 12.01 7.27 -8.67
N LYS A 92 12.30 6.03 -9.08
CA LYS A 92 13.25 5.77 -10.17
C LYS A 92 12.80 6.39 -11.50
N LEU A 93 11.50 6.29 -11.84
CA LEU A 93 10.96 6.94 -13.05
C LEU A 93 11.14 8.48 -12.99
N ILE A 94 10.90 9.08 -11.83
CA ILE A 94 11.09 10.53 -11.63
C ILE A 94 12.57 10.91 -11.67
N GLU A 95 13.44 10.07 -11.11
CA GLU A 95 14.87 10.28 -11.10
C GLU A 95 15.47 10.22 -12.51
N ASP A 96 15.01 9.27 -13.33
CA ASP A 96 15.44 9.12 -14.71
C ASP A 96 15.04 10.32 -15.59
N GLU A 97 13.87 10.89 -15.37
CA GLU A 97 13.36 12.02 -16.15
C GLU A 97 13.89 13.37 -15.64
N PHE A 98 13.81 13.60 -14.33
CA PHE A 98 14.05 14.94 -13.76
C PHE A 98 15.27 15.01 -12.85
N GLY A 99 15.98 13.91 -12.62
CA GLY A 99 17.06 13.86 -11.64
C GLY A 99 18.12 14.95 -11.80
N THR A 100 18.48 15.27 -13.03
CA THR A 100 19.47 16.28 -13.37
C THR A 100 18.92 17.71 -13.45
N MET A 101 17.60 17.89 -13.35
CA MET A 101 16.97 19.21 -13.39
C MET A 101 17.47 20.06 -12.23
N PRO A 102 17.92 21.30 -12.49
CA PRO A 102 18.34 22.22 -11.43
C PRO A 102 17.19 22.53 -10.48
N ARG A 103 17.46 22.53 -9.17
CA ARG A 103 16.45 22.85 -8.14
C ARG A 103 15.85 24.24 -8.32
N ALA A 104 16.65 25.20 -8.80
CA ALA A 104 16.17 26.57 -9.11
C ALA A 104 15.04 26.60 -10.17
N ALA A 105 14.96 25.57 -11.04
CA ALA A 105 13.86 25.48 -12.00
C ALA A 105 12.49 25.24 -11.33
N LEU A 106 12.47 24.73 -10.08
CA LEU A 106 11.25 24.50 -9.32
C LEU A 106 10.54 25.79 -8.87
N ASP A 107 11.23 26.91 -8.89
CA ASP A 107 10.67 28.22 -8.57
C ASP A 107 9.87 28.81 -9.75
N ASP A 108 10.06 28.30 -10.98
CA ASP A 108 9.26 28.69 -12.15
C ASP A 108 7.89 27.98 -12.11
N PRO A 109 6.76 28.72 -12.07
CA PRO A 109 5.42 28.10 -12.11
C PRO A 109 5.17 27.20 -13.32
N LYS A 110 5.89 27.37 -14.41
CA LYS A 110 5.76 26.59 -15.64
C LYS A 110 6.23 25.14 -15.45
N VAL A 111 7.12 24.88 -14.51
CA VAL A 111 7.64 23.52 -14.21
C VAL A 111 6.52 22.55 -13.83
N ARG A 112 5.44 23.06 -13.20
CA ARG A 112 4.26 22.25 -12.91
C ARG A 112 3.68 21.60 -14.16
N GLY A 113 3.66 22.31 -15.28
CA GLY A 113 3.18 21.75 -16.55
C GLY A 113 4.04 20.59 -17.06
N GLU A 114 5.35 20.61 -16.80
CA GLU A 114 6.25 19.50 -17.14
C GLU A 114 5.94 18.25 -16.31
N PHE A 115 5.76 18.41 -15.00
CA PHE A 115 5.36 17.30 -14.13
C PHE A 115 3.98 16.75 -14.47
N GLN A 116 3.04 17.59 -14.90
CA GLN A 116 1.72 17.14 -15.36
C GLN A 116 1.83 16.35 -16.65
N ARG A 117 2.56 16.83 -17.66
CA ARG A 117 2.81 16.11 -18.91
C ARG A 117 3.46 14.74 -18.65
N PHE A 118 4.43 14.70 -17.75
CA PHE A 118 5.05 13.42 -17.35
C PHE A 118 4.07 12.47 -16.68
N ARG A 119 3.22 12.95 -15.76
CA ARG A 119 2.13 12.13 -15.20
C ARG A 119 1.21 11.62 -16.30
N ASP A 120 0.80 12.49 -17.19
CA ASP A 120 -0.20 12.20 -18.22
C ASP A 120 0.35 11.29 -19.32
N SER A 121 1.69 11.17 -19.47
CA SER A 121 2.32 10.15 -20.30
C SER A 121 2.03 8.70 -19.85
N PHE A 122 1.51 8.54 -18.64
CA PHE A 122 1.06 7.25 -18.11
C PHE A 122 -0.47 7.12 -18.08
N SER A 123 -1.22 7.92 -18.85
CA SER A 123 -2.69 7.94 -18.86
C SER A 123 -3.34 6.59 -19.16
N ASP A 124 -2.69 5.74 -19.97
CA ASP A 124 -3.13 4.35 -20.23
C ASP A 124 -3.12 3.47 -18.97
N ASN A 125 -2.41 3.91 -17.93
CA ASN A 125 -2.42 3.28 -16.61
C ASN A 125 -2.66 4.35 -15.52
N PRO A 126 -3.90 4.78 -15.31
CA PRO A 126 -4.24 5.87 -14.41
C PRO A 126 -3.72 5.69 -12.97
N ARG A 127 -3.67 4.45 -12.47
CA ARG A 127 -3.07 4.17 -11.15
C ARG A 127 -1.57 4.46 -11.10
N LYS A 128 -0.83 4.12 -12.17
CA LYS A 128 0.59 4.44 -12.29
C LYS A 128 0.81 5.95 -12.34
N ALA A 129 0.01 6.65 -13.15
CA ALA A 129 0.03 8.10 -13.26
C ALA A 129 -0.18 8.78 -11.89
N ASP A 130 -1.19 8.36 -11.14
CA ASP A 130 -1.50 8.87 -9.81
C ASP A 130 -0.40 8.57 -8.79
N MET A 131 0.25 7.41 -8.90
CA MET A 131 1.37 7.07 -8.02
C MET A 131 2.61 7.91 -8.31
N VAL A 132 2.94 8.17 -9.59
CA VAL A 132 4.01 9.09 -9.98
C VAL A 132 3.73 10.50 -9.40
N TRP A 133 2.52 11.02 -9.58
CA TRP A 133 2.11 12.31 -9.01
C TRP A 133 2.20 12.34 -7.49
N THR A 134 1.78 11.27 -6.84
CA THR A 134 1.86 11.11 -5.39
C THR A 134 3.31 11.15 -4.91
N MET A 135 4.25 10.55 -5.65
CA MET A 135 5.67 10.56 -5.28
C MET A 135 6.28 11.95 -5.44
N LEU A 136 6.05 12.64 -6.58
CA LEU A 136 6.45 14.03 -6.77
C LEU A 136 5.95 14.92 -5.64
N LYS A 137 4.63 14.84 -5.35
CA LYS A 137 4.00 15.60 -4.27
C LYS A 137 4.64 15.34 -2.91
N ARG A 138 4.92 14.08 -2.57
CA ARG A 138 5.53 13.72 -1.28
C ARG A 138 6.96 14.22 -1.16
N MET A 139 7.78 14.01 -2.18
CA MET A 139 9.18 14.46 -2.21
C MET A 139 9.28 15.96 -2.04
N PHE A 140 8.50 16.72 -2.82
CA PHE A 140 8.53 18.18 -2.74
C PHE A 140 7.89 18.71 -1.45
N SER A 141 6.92 18.00 -0.85
CA SER A 141 6.42 18.40 0.47
C SER A 141 7.49 18.25 1.55
N VAL A 142 8.29 17.17 1.52
CA VAL A 142 9.42 17.03 2.45
C VAL A 142 10.46 18.13 2.23
N ALA A 143 10.75 18.49 0.97
CA ALA A 143 11.67 19.56 0.66
C ALA A 143 11.18 20.93 1.16
N VAL A 144 9.86 21.19 1.12
CA VAL A 144 9.25 22.39 1.71
C VAL A 144 9.37 22.38 3.23
N ASP A 145 9.04 21.24 3.87
CA ASP A 145 9.11 21.07 5.33
C ASP A 145 10.56 21.25 5.85
N GLN A 146 11.56 20.94 5.01
CA GLN A 146 12.99 21.12 5.31
C GLN A 146 13.52 22.52 4.94
N GLY A 147 12.69 23.40 4.44
CA GLY A 147 13.09 24.75 4.00
C GLY A 147 13.91 24.78 2.70
N GLU A 148 13.94 23.66 1.97
CA GLU A 148 14.68 23.55 0.70
C GLU A 148 13.90 24.13 -0.49
N LEU A 149 12.59 24.17 -0.40
CA LEU A 149 11.68 24.79 -1.39
C LEU A 149 10.70 25.71 -0.67
N SER A 150 10.33 26.80 -1.30
CA SER A 150 9.30 27.72 -0.81
C SER A 150 7.90 27.18 -1.03
N VAL A 151 7.66 26.49 -2.15
CA VAL A 151 6.36 25.97 -2.56
C VAL A 151 6.51 24.58 -3.19
N ASN A 152 5.55 23.72 -2.94
CA ASN A 152 5.47 22.42 -3.63
C ASN A 152 4.78 22.59 -5.01
N PRO A 153 5.50 22.46 -6.14
CA PRO A 153 4.94 22.65 -7.47
C PRO A 153 3.86 21.61 -7.84
N CYS A 154 3.84 20.48 -7.15
CA CYS A 154 2.87 19.39 -7.36
C CYS A 154 1.69 19.41 -6.37
N ARG A 155 1.48 20.50 -5.62
CA ARG A 155 0.34 20.63 -4.69
C ARG A 155 -1.00 20.53 -5.44
N GLY A 156 -1.93 19.69 -4.95
CA GLY A 156 -3.21 19.44 -5.64
C GLY A 156 -3.04 18.46 -6.81
N GLY A 157 -3.76 18.68 -7.91
CA GLY A 157 -3.60 17.95 -9.18
C GLY A 157 -4.61 16.84 -9.44
N GLY A 158 -5.55 16.58 -8.52
CA GLY A 158 -6.60 15.59 -8.74
C GLY A 158 -6.11 14.15 -8.86
N ARG A 159 -7.00 13.24 -9.24
CA ARG A 159 -6.71 11.84 -9.56
C ARG A 159 -7.23 11.54 -10.97
N LEU A 160 -6.50 10.72 -11.71
CA LEU A 160 -6.93 10.17 -13.00
C LEU A 160 -7.68 8.85 -12.80
N TYR A 161 -7.28 8.07 -11.79
CA TYR A 161 -7.94 6.81 -11.47
C TYR A 161 -9.20 7.05 -10.64
N VAL A 162 -10.33 6.61 -11.18
CA VAL A 162 -11.61 6.52 -10.47
C VAL A 162 -11.90 5.03 -10.27
N SER A 163 -12.20 4.64 -9.02
CA SER A 163 -12.63 3.26 -8.73
C SER A 163 -14.14 3.19 -8.90
N ASP A 164 -14.58 2.31 -9.75
CA ASP A 164 -16.00 2.00 -10.06
C ASP A 164 -16.47 0.66 -9.47
N ARG A 165 -15.68 0.06 -8.58
CA ARG A 165 -15.95 -1.25 -7.98
C ARG A 165 -16.85 -1.21 -6.73
N ALA A 166 -17.53 -0.10 -6.50
CA ALA A 166 -18.34 0.03 -5.29
C ALA A 166 -19.60 -0.87 -5.30
N ASP A 167 -20.09 -1.24 -6.47
CA ASP A 167 -21.26 -2.06 -6.73
C ASP A 167 -20.95 -3.56 -6.88
N LYS A 168 -19.67 -3.94 -6.92
CA LYS A 168 -19.25 -5.34 -7.13
C LYS A 168 -19.50 -6.19 -5.88
N VAL A 169 -20.54 -7.03 -5.92
CA VAL A 169 -20.97 -7.92 -4.85
C VAL A 169 -21.01 -9.36 -5.34
N TRP A 170 -20.43 -10.28 -4.59
CA TRP A 170 -20.52 -11.71 -4.83
C TRP A 170 -21.91 -12.22 -4.50
N THR A 171 -22.64 -12.69 -5.50
CA THR A 171 -23.95 -13.35 -5.32
C THR A 171 -23.78 -14.80 -4.84
N GLU A 172 -24.87 -15.43 -4.39
CA GLU A 172 -24.86 -16.86 -4.05
C GLU A 172 -24.51 -17.73 -5.28
N GLU A 173 -24.95 -17.33 -6.47
CA GLU A 173 -24.62 -18.02 -7.71
C GLU A 173 -23.12 -17.95 -8.03
N HIS A 174 -22.51 -16.76 -7.91
CA HIS A 174 -21.06 -16.61 -8.07
C HIS A 174 -20.28 -17.50 -7.11
N LEU A 175 -20.70 -17.54 -5.84
CA LEU A 175 -20.05 -18.37 -4.81
C LEU A 175 -20.23 -19.86 -5.10
N ALA A 176 -21.41 -20.30 -5.53
CA ALA A 176 -21.67 -21.68 -5.90
C ALA A 176 -20.78 -22.13 -7.06
N ARG A 177 -20.69 -21.32 -8.13
CA ARG A 177 -19.80 -21.59 -9.27
C ARG A 177 -18.33 -21.64 -8.85
N LEU A 178 -17.88 -20.71 -8.02
CA LEU A 178 -16.52 -20.72 -7.48
C LEU A 178 -16.24 -21.97 -6.66
N PHE A 179 -17.12 -22.31 -5.74
CA PHE A 179 -16.94 -23.46 -4.85
C PHE A 179 -16.94 -24.79 -5.59
N ALA A 180 -17.64 -24.91 -6.72
CA ALA A 180 -17.61 -26.08 -7.60
C ALA A 180 -16.26 -26.25 -8.33
N LYS A 181 -15.45 -25.21 -8.44
CA LYS A 181 -14.18 -25.19 -9.20
C LYS A 181 -12.94 -24.96 -8.36
N CYS A 182 -13.06 -24.45 -7.14
CA CYS A 182 -11.91 -24.18 -6.28
C CYS A 182 -11.53 -25.40 -5.43
N SER A 183 -10.26 -25.44 -5.02
CA SER A 183 -9.81 -26.40 -4.00
C SER A 183 -10.45 -26.08 -2.65
N ASN A 184 -10.54 -27.08 -1.78
CA ASN A 184 -11.03 -26.88 -0.42
C ASN A 184 -10.24 -25.80 0.33
N LYS A 185 -8.92 -25.72 0.10
CA LYS A 185 -8.05 -24.72 0.70
C LYS A 185 -8.37 -23.28 0.26
N VAL A 186 -8.73 -23.06 -0.99
CA VAL A 186 -9.22 -21.76 -1.48
C VAL A 186 -10.60 -21.45 -0.91
N ARG A 187 -11.51 -22.43 -0.88
CA ARG A 187 -12.85 -22.30 -0.28
C ARG A 187 -12.79 -21.81 1.16
N GLN A 188 -11.89 -22.39 1.97
CA GLN A 188 -11.70 -22.01 3.37
C GLN A 188 -11.35 -20.53 3.52
N VAL A 189 -10.48 -19.98 2.65
CA VAL A 189 -10.12 -18.55 2.66
C VAL A 189 -11.32 -17.66 2.30
N VAL A 190 -12.12 -18.09 1.31
CA VAL A 190 -13.33 -17.37 0.90
C VAL A 190 -14.37 -17.35 2.04
N ILE A 191 -14.62 -18.48 2.70
CA ILE A 191 -15.52 -18.56 3.86
C ILE A 191 -15.02 -17.64 4.98
N MET A 192 -13.73 -17.67 5.31
CA MET A 192 -13.15 -16.79 6.31
C MET A 192 -13.39 -15.31 5.96
N ALA A 193 -13.15 -14.90 4.71
CA ALA A 193 -13.34 -13.53 4.27
C ALA A 193 -14.81 -13.09 4.32
N LEU A 194 -15.74 -13.94 3.88
CA LEU A 194 -17.18 -13.65 3.89
C LEU A 194 -17.76 -13.47 5.30
N TRP A 195 -17.29 -14.27 6.27
CA TRP A 195 -17.84 -14.25 7.63
C TRP A 195 -17.15 -13.27 8.56
N THR A 196 -15.93 -12.85 8.23
CA THR A 196 -15.18 -11.88 9.04
C THR A 196 -15.05 -10.51 8.39
N GLY A 197 -15.31 -10.41 7.08
CA GLY A 197 -15.09 -9.19 6.30
C GLY A 197 -13.61 -8.77 6.26
N GLN A 198 -12.65 -9.65 6.58
CA GLN A 198 -11.24 -9.30 6.65
C GLN A 198 -10.57 -9.21 5.28
N ARG A 199 -9.48 -8.44 5.18
CA ARG A 199 -8.66 -8.38 3.96
C ARG A 199 -7.94 -9.70 3.72
N GLN A 200 -7.64 -10.02 2.45
CA GLN A 200 -6.89 -11.22 2.07
C GLN A 200 -5.68 -11.47 2.98
N GLY A 201 -4.78 -10.51 3.10
CA GLY A 201 -3.59 -10.67 3.92
C GLY A 201 -3.89 -10.97 5.39
N ASN A 202 -4.96 -10.42 5.96
CA ASN A 202 -5.37 -10.72 7.33
C ASN A 202 -5.93 -12.15 7.44
N CYS A 203 -6.74 -12.59 6.48
CA CYS A 203 -7.25 -13.96 6.46
C CYS A 203 -6.10 -14.98 6.39
N LEU A 204 -5.14 -14.76 5.49
CA LEU A 204 -4.01 -15.68 5.28
C LEU A 204 -3.04 -15.70 6.46
N ALA A 205 -2.82 -14.56 7.12
CA ALA A 205 -1.90 -14.43 8.25
C ALA A 205 -2.52 -14.74 9.61
N MET A 206 -3.79 -15.19 9.65
CA MET A 206 -4.49 -15.46 10.90
C MET A 206 -3.88 -16.66 11.62
N SER A 207 -3.29 -16.40 12.80
CA SER A 207 -2.65 -17.43 13.61
C SER A 207 -3.66 -18.44 14.17
N LYS A 208 -3.26 -19.69 14.36
CA LYS A 208 -4.04 -20.68 15.09
C LYS A 208 -4.40 -20.21 16.51
N THR A 209 -3.51 -19.49 17.17
CA THR A 209 -3.74 -18.92 18.51
C THR A 209 -4.80 -17.81 18.54
N ALA A 210 -5.19 -17.28 17.37
CA ALA A 210 -6.25 -16.28 17.27
C ALA A 210 -7.66 -16.86 17.46
N TYR A 211 -7.84 -18.18 17.31
CA TYR A 211 -9.14 -18.83 17.50
C TYR A 211 -9.24 -19.49 18.87
N THR A 212 -10.28 -19.14 19.61
CA THR A 212 -10.58 -19.74 20.91
C THR A 212 -11.71 -20.76 20.76
N HIS A 213 -11.38 -22.05 20.86
CA HIS A 213 -12.32 -23.16 20.67
C HIS A 213 -13.51 -23.12 21.65
N GLN A 214 -13.26 -22.73 22.91
CA GLN A 214 -14.29 -22.69 23.95
C GLN A 214 -15.37 -21.62 23.68
N THR A 215 -14.95 -20.46 23.14
CA THR A 215 -15.87 -19.33 22.90
C THR A 215 -16.31 -19.22 21.44
N GLY A 216 -15.64 -19.92 20.52
CA GLY A 216 -15.87 -19.80 19.07
C GLY A 216 -15.56 -18.42 18.53
N LYS A 217 -14.67 -17.65 19.18
CA LYS A 217 -14.28 -16.31 18.78
C LYS A 217 -12.91 -16.29 18.12
N ILE A 218 -12.76 -15.39 17.15
CA ILE A 218 -11.50 -15.13 16.45
C ILE A 218 -11.00 -13.76 16.88
N GLU A 219 -9.78 -13.72 17.42
CA GLU A 219 -9.09 -12.47 17.72
C GLU A 219 -8.37 -11.96 16.46
N VAL A 220 -8.79 -10.82 15.94
CA VAL A 220 -8.14 -10.15 14.82
C VAL A 220 -7.39 -8.94 15.34
N ILE A 221 -6.08 -8.96 15.19
CA ILE A 221 -5.25 -7.79 15.49
C ILE A 221 -5.23 -6.91 14.25
N LYS A 222 -5.80 -5.71 14.37
CA LYS A 222 -5.78 -4.74 13.28
C LYS A 222 -4.33 -4.32 13.06
N GLN A 223 -3.74 -4.67 11.91
CA GLN A 223 -2.39 -4.27 11.49
C GLN A 223 -2.27 -2.75 11.18
N SER A 224 -3.13 -1.93 11.75
CA SER A 224 -3.02 -0.47 11.66
C SER A 224 -2.16 0.04 12.82
N LYS A 225 -1.60 1.25 12.67
CA LYS A 225 -0.81 1.95 13.71
C LYS A 225 -1.49 2.00 15.09
N SER A 226 -2.80 1.73 15.18
CA SER A 226 -3.59 1.73 16.42
C SER A 226 -3.59 0.40 17.17
N GLY A 227 -3.11 -0.72 16.60
CA GLY A 227 -3.06 -2.03 17.26
C GLY A 227 -4.39 -2.55 17.83
N LYS A 228 -5.54 -2.02 17.38
CA LYS A 228 -6.85 -2.34 17.94
C LYS A 228 -7.18 -3.82 17.73
N ARG A 229 -7.39 -4.55 18.82
CA ARG A 229 -7.84 -5.94 18.82
C ARG A 229 -9.35 -5.97 18.61
N MET A 230 -9.82 -6.95 17.85
CA MET A 230 -11.23 -7.22 17.63
C MET A 230 -11.49 -8.70 17.91
N LEU A 231 -12.58 -8.99 18.62
CA LEU A 231 -13.06 -10.35 18.85
C LEU A 231 -14.29 -10.57 17.97
N ILE A 232 -14.15 -11.39 16.95
CA ILE A 232 -15.22 -11.70 16.00
C ILE A 232 -15.79 -13.08 16.33
N PRO A 233 -17.08 -13.18 16.70
CA PRO A 233 -17.73 -14.47 16.84
C PRO A 233 -17.80 -15.15 15.47
N ALA A 234 -17.42 -16.42 15.39
CA ALA A 234 -17.58 -17.19 14.17
C ALA A 234 -19.05 -17.59 13.99
N GLY A 235 -19.63 -17.25 12.84
CA GLY A 235 -20.96 -17.75 12.44
C GLY A 235 -20.91 -19.26 12.09
N GLU A 236 -22.06 -19.94 12.01
CA GLU A 236 -22.11 -21.40 11.89
C GLU A 236 -21.33 -22.01 10.71
N PRO A 237 -21.38 -21.49 9.48
CA PRO A 237 -20.55 -22.03 8.39
C PRO A 237 -19.05 -21.90 8.66
N LEU A 238 -18.62 -20.78 9.27
CA LEU A 238 -17.22 -20.58 9.65
C LEU A 238 -16.81 -21.49 10.81
N LYS A 239 -17.67 -21.66 11.84
CA LYS A 239 -17.43 -22.59 12.94
C LYS A 239 -17.29 -24.02 12.44
N ARG A 240 -18.18 -24.44 11.53
CA ARG A 240 -18.12 -25.78 10.93
C ARG A 240 -16.77 -25.98 10.25
N MET A 241 -16.39 -25.09 9.36
CA MET A 241 -15.10 -25.12 8.67
C MET A 241 -13.94 -25.22 9.68
N LEU A 242 -13.93 -24.37 10.71
CA LEU A 242 -12.89 -24.35 11.73
C LEU A 242 -12.80 -25.65 12.54
N ARG A 243 -13.94 -26.33 12.79
CA ARG A 243 -13.99 -27.58 13.56
C ARG A 243 -13.64 -28.81 12.74
N THR A 244 -14.06 -28.85 11.46
CA THR A 244 -14.03 -30.09 10.68
C THR A 244 -12.99 -30.11 9.57
N GLU A 245 -12.52 -28.96 9.13
CA GLU A 245 -11.66 -28.85 7.95
C GLU A 245 -10.24 -28.34 8.25
N ILE A 246 -10.01 -27.81 9.45
CA ILE A 246 -8.70 -27.28 9.85
C ILE A 246 -7.94 -28.33 10.64
N ASP A 247 -6.72 -28.62 10.19
CA ASP A 247 -5.78 -29.44 10.95
C ASP A 247 -5.07 -28.59 12.01
N TRP A 248 -5.61 -28.65 13.23
CA TRP A 248 -5.08 -27.93 14.38
C TRP A 248 -3.76 -28.49 14.91
N ASN A 249 -3.44 -29.75 14.59
CA ASN A 249 -2.25 -30.44 15.05
C ASN A 249 -1.05 -30.26 14.09
N SER A 250 -1.26 -29.70 12.89
CA SER A 250 -0.14 -29.46 11.97
C SER A 250 0.82 -28.39 12.51
N ASP A 251 2.06 -28.40 12.05
CA ASP A 251 3.12 -27.45 12.42
C ASP A 251 2.87 -26.03 11.86
N ALA A 252 1.88 -25.86 10.98
CA ALA A 252 1.53 -24.57 10.44
C ALA A 252 1.09 -23.59 11.55
N THR A 253 1.66 -22.40 11.54
CA THR A 253 1.35 -21.33 12.51
C THR A 253 0.03 -20.63 12.22
N THR A 254 -0.47 -20.73 10.97
CA THR A 254 -1.71 -20.08 10.51
C THR A 254 -2.88 -21.08 10.46
N ILE A 255 -4.10 -20.56 10.64
CA ILE A 255 -5.35 -21.35 10.52
C ILE A 255 -5.49 -21.89 9.08
N LEU A 256 -5.22 -21.04 8.09
CA LEU A 256 -5.40 -21.36 6.67
C LEU A 256 -4.06 -21.72 6.05
N THR A 257 -4.03 -22.87 5.39
CA THR A 257 -2.84 -23.42 4.73
C THR A 257 -3.12 -23.70 3.25
N ASN A 258 -2.06 -23.79 2.47
CA ASN A 258 -2.11 -24.24 1.08
C ASN A 258 -2.31 -25.77 0.98
N THR A 259 -2.27 -26.32 -0.21
CA THR A 259 -2.44 -27.78 -0.45
C THR A 259 -1.27 -28.62 0.06
N TYR A 260 -0.13 -28.00 0.36
CA TYR A 260 1.05 -28.66 0.94
C TYR A 260 1.07 -28.63 2.48
N GLY A 261 0.09 -27.95 3.09
CA GLY A 261 0.02 -27.77 4.55
C GLY A 261 0.78 -26.55 5.07
N ASP A 262 1.44 -25.78 4.20
CA ASP A 262 2.19 -24.59 4.57
C ASP A 262 1.28 -23.34 4.65
N PRO A 263 1.67 -22.32 5.41
CA PRO A 263 1.01 -21.01 5.36
C PRO A 263 0.95 -20.46 3.93
N TRP A 264 -0.19 -19.90 3.54
CA TRP A 264 -0.33 -19.28 2.24
C TRP A 264 0.59 -18.07 2.07
N THR A 265 1.29 -17.99 0.95
CA THR A 265 1.85 -16.71 0.49
C THR A 265 0.75 -15.89 -0.21
N GLU A 266 0.84 -14.55 -0.15
CA GLU A 266 -0.13 -13.67 -0.82
C GLU A 266 -0.23 -13.96 -2.33
N ASP A 267 0.91 -14.20 -2.99
CA ASP A 267 0.98 -14.45 -4.43
C ASP A 267 0.50 -15.87 -4.79
N GLY A 268 0.87 -16.88 -3.99
CA GLY A 268 0.39 -18.25 -4.19
C GLY A 268 -1.12 -18.35 -4.06
N PHE A 269 -1.70 -17.70 -3.04
CA PHE A 269 -3.15 -17.65 -2.91
C PHE A 269 -3.81 -16.92 -4.08
N ARG A 270 -3.26 -15.74 -4.46
CA ARG A 270 -3.80 -14.95 -5.58
C ARG A 270 -3.84 -15.74 -6.88
N SER A 271 -2.77 -16.49 -7.17
CA SER A 271 -2.69 -17.36 -8.35
C SER A 271 -3.73 -18.48 -8.31
N SER A 272 -3.85 -19.19 -7.17
CA SER A 272 -4.83 -20.26 -6.99
C SER A 272 -6.28 -19.78 -7.07
N PHE A 273 -6.56 -18.62 -6.47
CA PHE A 273 -7.87 -17.99 -6.52
C PHE A 273 -8.23 -17.54 -7.95
N ALA A 274 -7.29 -16.91 -8.69
CA ALA A 274 -7.50 -16.51 -10.06
C ALA A 274 -7.78 -17.70 -10.97
N THR A 275 -7.06 -18.82 -10.81
CA THR A 275 -7.32 -20.07 -11.56
C THR A 275 -8.72 -20.60 -11.27
N ALA A 276 -9.14 -20.61 -10.01
CA ALA A 276 -10.49 -21.04 -9.62
C ALA A 276 -11.57 -20.13 -10.19
N CYS A 277 -11.39 -18.82 -10.13
CA CYS A 277 -12.31 -17.83 -10.73
C CYS A 277 -12.45 -18.06 -12.24
N LYS A 278 -11.34 -18.19 -12.95
CA LYS A 278 -11.36 -18.46 -14.40
C LYS A 278 -12.13 -19.75 -14.72
N GLY A 279 -11.89 -20.82 -13.97
CA GLY A 279 -12.63 -22.09 -14.11
C GLY A 279 -14.12 -21.98 -13.79
N ALA A 280 -14.53 -21.00 -13.00
CA ALA A 280 -15.91 -20.69 -12.63
C ALA A 280 -16.59 -19.67 -13.55
N GLY A 281 -15.92 -19.17 -14.60
CA GLY A 281 -16.42 -18.10 -15.44
C GLY A 281 -16.55 -16.76 -14.71
N ILE A 282 -15.59 -16.47 -13.82
CA ILE A 282 -15.53 -15.24 -13.03
C ILE A 282 -14.24 -14.49 -13.38
N GLY A 283 -14.36 -13.25 -13.79
CA GLY A 283 -13.27 -12.37 -14.25
C GLY A 283 -13.79 -11.39 -15.28
N ALA A 284 -13.07 -10.31 -15.55
CA ALA A 284 -13.46 -9.27 -16.48
C ALA A 284 -13.72 -9.80 -17.91
N GLU A 285 -13.01 -10.87 -18.29
CA GLU A 285 -13.20 -11.56 -19.59
C GLU A 285 -14.55 -12.23 -19.75
N PHE A 286 -15.32 -12.44 -18.68
CA PHE A 286 -16.65 -13.05 -18.68
C PHE A 286 -17.79 -12.04 -18.53
N GLY A 287 -17.51 -10.75 -18.74
CA GLY A 287 -18.48 -9.67 -18.67
C GLY A 287 -18.47 -8.93 -17.34
N GLU A 288 -19.11 -7.78 -17.35
CA GLU A 288 -19.06 -6.83 -16.24
C GLU A 288 -19.60 -7.41 -14.93
N ASP A 289 -20.71 -8.15 -14.98
CA ASP A 289 -21.32 -8.78 -13.80
C ASP A 289 -20.44 -9.87 -13.19
N ASN A 290 -19.56 -10.46 -13.98
CA ASN A 290 -18.60 -11.47 -13.54
C ASN A 290 -17.21 -10.90 -13.20
N ASP A 291 -16.97 -9.60 -13.38
CA ASP A 291 -15.71 -8.94 -12.98
C ASP A 291 -15.63 -8.79 -11.47
N LEU A 292 -15.34 -9.90 -10.78
CA LEU A 292 -15.25 -9.96 -9.31
C LEU A 292 -13.84 -10.33 -8.87
N HIS A 293 -13.39 -9.64 -7.83
CA HIS A 293 -12.09 -9.88 -7.19
C HIS A 293 -12.26 -10.39 -5.76
N PHE A 294 -11.21 -10.99 -5.21
CA PHE A 294 -11.23 -11.41 -3.79
C PHE A 294 -11.54 -10.24 -2.83
N HIS A 295 -11.06 -9.03 -3.16
CA HIS A 295 -11.30 -7.86 -2.30
C HIS A 295 -12.79 -7.51 -2.19
N ASP A 296 -13.59 -7.82 -3.20
CA ASP A 296 -15.02 -7.52 -3.23
C ASP A 296 -15.81 -8.38 -2.24
N LEU A 297 -15.25 -9.55 -1.81
CA LEU A 297 -15.82 -10.35 -0.71
C LEU A 297 -15.97 -9.54 0.58
N ARG A 298 -15.08 -8.56 0.81
CA ARG A 298 -15.18 -7.70 1.98
C ARG A 298 -16.36 -6.72 1.89
N GLY A 299 -16.64 -6.18 0.71
CA GLY A 299 -17.85 -5.40 0.42
C GLY A 299 -19.10 -6.29 0.54
N THR A 300 -19.04 -7.50 -0.03
CA THR A 300 -20.11 -8.51 0.06
C THR A 300 -20.46 -8.84 1.52
N ALA A 301 -19.46 -9.04 2.39
CA ALA A 301 -19.70 -9.29 3.81
C ALA A 301 -20.46 -8.12 4.49
N ILE A 302 -20.10 -6.88 4.18
CA ILE A 302 -20.76 -5.69 4.70
C ILE A 302 -22.22 -5.62 4.21
N THR A 303 -22.42 -5.84 2.89
CA THR A 303 -23.75 -5.83 2.28
C THR A 303 -24.64 -6.92 2.87
N ARG A 304 -24.13 -8.16 3.04
CA ARG A 304 -24.88 -9.25 3.66
C ARG A 304 -25.32 -8.93 5.09
N MET A 305 -24.42 -8.38 5.93
CA MET A 305 -24.77 -7.97 7.30
C MET A 305 -25.84 -6.88 7.29
N ALA A 306 -25.75 -5.92 6.41
CA ALA A 306 -26.75 -4.87 6.30
C ALA A 306 -28.11 -5.41 5.80
N LEU A 307 -28.12 -6.33 4.85
CA LEU A 307 -29.34 -6.99 4.35
C LEU A 307 -30.07 -7.81 5.44
N VAL A 308 -29.37 -8.34 6.43
CA VAL A 308 -30.01 -9.00 7.58
C VAL A 308 -30.34 -8.03 8.72
N GLY A 309 -30.15 -6.72 8.49
CA GLY A 309 -30.57 -5.65 9.41
C GLY A 309 -29.56 -5.27 10.49
N CYS A 310 -28.27 -5.67 10.33
CA CYS A 310 -27.22 -5.20 11.22
C CYS A 310 -27.01 -3.68 11.09
N THR A 311 -26.80 -3.04 12.23
CA THR A 311 -26.51 -1.60 12.31
C THR A 311 -25.08 -1.30 11.85
N VAL A 312 -24.81 -0.04 11.50
CA VAL A 312 -23.45 0.42 11.11
C VAL A 312 -22.41 0.11 12.21
N PRO A 313 -22.64 0.36 13.51
CA PRO A 313 -21.72 -0.02 14.57
C PRO A 313 -21.47 -1.54 14.65
N GLU A 314 -22.48 -2.39 14.48
CA GLU A 314 -22.32 -3.85 14.47
C GLU A 314 -21.43 -4.29 13.31
N ILE A 315 -21.69 -3.81 12.09
CA ILE A 315 -20.87 -4.09 10.90
C ILE A 315 -19.42 -3.60 11.11
N ALA A 316 -19.26 -2.40 11.67
CA ALA A 316 -17.95 -1.83 11.95
C ALA A 316 -17.17 -2.68 12.97
N SER A 317 -17.84 -3.24 13.98
CA SER A 317 -17.24 -4.08 15.02
C SER A 317 -16.70 -5.41 14.46
N VAL A 318 -17.40 -6.00 13.48
CA VAL A 318 -16.97 -7.26 12.82
C VAL A 318 -15.88 -7.00 11.78
N THR A 319 -16.05 -6.00 10.94
CA THR A 319 -15.16 -5.77 9.77
C THR A 319 -13.94 -4.93 10.09
N GLY A 320 -13.95 -4.22 11.22
CA GLY A 320 -12.90 -3.29 11.64
C GLY A 320 -12.81 -2.01 10.82
N HIS A 321 -13.84 -1.65 10.07
CA HIS A 321 -13.95 -0.33 9.46
C HIS A 321 -14.30 0.74 10.50
N SER A 322 -14.10 2.02 10.16
CA SER A 322 -14.77 3.09 10.86
C SER A 322 -16.26 3.11 10.46
N GLU A 323 -17.13 3.55 11.35
CA GLU A 323 -18.56 3.70 11.04
C GLU A 323 -18.79 4.58 9.81
N LYS A 324 -18.03 5.68 9.70
CA LYS A 324 -18.04 6.53 8.50
C LYS A 324 -17.74 5.72 7.23
N THR A 325 -16.72 4.85 7.25
CA THR A 325 -16.38 4.03 6.08
C THR A 325 -17.48 3.04 5.75
N VAL A 326 -18.09 2.41 6.76
CA VAL A 326 -19.24 1.50 6.56
C VAL A 326 -20.39 2.27 5.94
N HIS A 327 -20.74 3.43 6.49
CA HIS A 327 -21.79 4.28 5.94
C HIS A 327 -21.53 4.68 4.49
N ASP A 328 -20.31 5.15 4.18
CA ASP A 328 -19.91 5.52 2.82
C ASP A 328 -19.98 4.33 1.84
N MET A 329 -19.58 3.14 2.30
CA MET A 329 -19.68 1.91 1.49
C MET A 329 -21.14 1.53 1.26
N LEU A 330 -21.95 1.49 2.29
CA LEU A 330 -23.37 1.18 2.18
C LEU A 330 -24.09 2.18 1.28
N SER A 331 -23.82 3.47 1.41
CA SER A 331 -24.43 4.50 0.57
C SER A 331 -24.11 4.31 -0.93
N ARG A 332 -22.94 3.78 -1.28
CA ARG A 332 -22.55 3.49 -2.67
C ARG A 332 -23.15 2.17 -3.17
N HIS A 333 -23.09 1.12 -2.35
CA HIS A 333 -23.64 -0.20 -2.71
C HIS A 333 -25.19 -0.20 -2.78
N TYR A 334 -25.85 0.67 -2.01
CA TYR A 334 -27.31 0.72 -1.95
C TYR A 334 -27.96 1.57 -3.04
N LEU A 335 -27.22 2.22 -3.93
CA LEU A 335 -27.84 2.85 -5.10
C LEU A 335 -28.59 1.84 -5.96
N GLY A 336 -28.13 0.57 -6.02
CA GLY A 336 -28.86 -0.55 -6.67
C GLY A 336 -29.81 -1.35 -5.76
N GLY A 337 -29.66 -1.26 -4.42
CA GLY A 337 -30.39 -2.07 -3.43
C GLY A 337 -31.38 -1.30 -2.57
N ARG A 338 -31.71 -0.04 -2.90
CA ARG A 338 -32.69 0.78 -2.13
C ARG A 338 -34.05 0.13 -2.03
N ALA A 339 -34.50 -0.58 -3.05
CA ALA A 339 -35.78 -1.29 -3.06
C ALA A 339 -35.81 -2.37 -1.98
N GLN A 340 -34.79 -3.21 -1.87
CA GLN A 340 -34.72 -4.28 -0.86
C GLN A 340 -34.68 -3.73 0.59
N LEU A 341 -34.00 -2.61 0.80
CA LEU A 341 -34.00 -1.96 2.12
C LEU A 341 -35.36 -1.35 2.46
N ALA A 342 -36.02 -0.75 1.49
CA ALA A 342 -37.38 -0.22 1.67
C ALA A 342 -38.37 -1.36 1.99
N GLU A 343 -38.30 -2.48 1.26
CA GLU A 343 -39.09 -3.69 1.54
C GLU A 343 -38.85 -4.21 2.96
N GLN A 344 -37.58 -4.29 3.39
CA GLN A 344 -37.23 -4.73 4.74
C GLN A 344 -37.72 -3.73 5.80
N ALA A 345 -37.63 -2.43 5.54
CA ALA A 345 -38.14 -1.42 6.46
C ALA A 345 -39.66 -1.54 6.63
N ILE A 346 -40.39 -1.75 5.54
CA ILE A 346 -41.84 -1.98 5.58
C ILE A 346 -42.18 -3.29 6.29
N ALA A 347 -41.47 -4.39 5.98
CA ALA A 347 -41.69 -5.65 6.67
C ALA A 347 -41.49 -5.55 8.20
N LYS A 348 -40.49 -4.78 8.66
CA LYS A 348 -40.27 -4.50 10.07
C LYS A 348 -41.42 -3.66 10.70
N LEU A 349 -41.94 -2.70 9.95
CA LEU A 349 -43.12 -1.91 10.41
C LEU A 349 -44.37 -2.76 10.50
N ASP A 350 -44.62 -3.65 9.53
CA ASP A 350 -45.72 -4.58 9.53
C ASP A 350 -45.64 -5.57 10.69
N ALA A 351 -44.46 -6.09 10.98
CA ALA A 351 -44.24 -6.95 12.15
C ALA A 351 -44.54 -6.25 13.48
N LEU A 352 -44.26 -4.94 13.62
CA LEU A 352 -44.59 -4.14 14.77
C LEU A 352 -46.12 -3.97 14.93
N ARG A 353 -46.87 -3.81 13.85
CA ARG A 353 -48.34 -3.68 13.88
C ARG A 353 -49.01 -4.99 14.27
N LEU A 354 -48.49 -6.13 13.88
CA LEU A 354 -49.04 -7.44 14.27
C LEU A 354 -48.87 -7.75 15.77
N THR A 355 -47.98 -7.07 16.47
CA THR A 355 -47.76 -7.23 17.94
C THR A 355 -48.61 -6.30 18.79
N GLN A 356 -49.41 -5.36 18.24
CA GLN A 356 -50.34 -4.55 18.99
C GLN A 356 -51.67 -5.33 19.15
N PRO A 357 -52.15 -5.57 20.40
CA PRO A 357 -53.45 -6.22 20.60
C PRO A 357 -54.53 -5.33 20.00
N SER A 358 -55.47 -5.95 19.26
CA SER A 358 -56.66 -5.31 18.72
C SER A 358 -57.35 -4.53 19.84
N GLN A 359 -57.39 -3.21 19.77
CA GLN A 359 -58.26 -2.44 20.64
C GLN A 359 -59.68 -2.78 20.24
N THR A 360 -60.29 -3.62 21.05
CA THR A 360 -61.74 -3.95 20.97
C THR A 360 -62.52 -2.67 21.14
N GLN A 361 -63.12 -2.19 20.07
CA GLN A 361 -64.12 -1.15 20.12
C GLN A 361 -65.27 -1.65 20.98
N LYS A 362 -65.52 -0.95 22.10
CA LYS A 362 -66.78 -1.02 22.85
C LYS A 362 -67.76 0.04 22.33
#